data_8f2e6c0540068c0a549f583a4e52b222
#
_entry.id   8f2e6c0540068c0a549f583a4e52b222
#
_cell.length_a   1.000
_cell.length_b   1.000
_cell.length_c   1.000
_cell.angle_alpha   90.00
_cell.angle_beta   90.00
_cell.angle_gamma   90.00
#
_symmetry.space_group_name_H-M   'P 1'
#
loop_
_entity.id
_entity.type
_entity.pdbx_description
1 polymer ?
#
loop_
_entity_poly.entity_id
_entity_poly.type
_entity_poly.pdbx_seq_one_letter_code
_entity_poly.pdbx_strand_id
1 'polypeptide(L)'
;AKVGNTGNSTGPHLHLEVLVDGQYLNPLYFADTGDTSERHLPEVGSGGTGNYFDYDIPPEALADEQFAAMMAEAEKYLGYPYVWGGASPSTSFDCSGYVSWVINNCGVGWNFGRLTADGLLGVCTPVSSADAKPGDLIFFQGTYNTSGASHVGIYVGNGMMIHCGDPISYANINTSYWQQHFYTFGRLP
;
A
#
# COMPACT_ATOMS: atom_id res chain seq x y z
N ALA A 1 13.53 24.99 14.35
CA ALA A 1 13.60 24.73 12.92
C ALA A 1 13.22 26.00 12.15
N LYS A 2 13.82 26.23 10.98
CA LYS A 2 13.38 27.30 10.06
C LYS A 2 12.54 26.70 8.97
N VAL A 3 11.35 27.23 8.77
CA VAL A 3 10.51 26.90 7.62
C VAL A 3 11.14 27.52 6.38
N GLY A 4 11.32 26.74 5.32
CA GLY A 4 11.91 27.17 4.07
C GLY A 4 11.01 26.88 2.88
N ASN A 5 11.38 27.46 1.72
CA ASN A 5 10.72 27.25 0.44
C ASN A 5 11.78 27.18 -0.67
N THR A 6 12.69 26.19 -0.57
CA THR A 6 13.78 25.98 -1.53
C THR A 6 13.59 24.64 -2.24
N GLY A 7 14.06 24.53 -3.48
CA GLY A 7 13.88 23.35 -4.31
C GLY A 7 12.51 23.28 -5.01
N ASN A 8 12.08 22.06 -5.34
CA ASN A 8 10.78 21.84 -5.98
C ASN A 8 9.66 21.86 -4.92
N SER A 9 9.12 23.04 -4.62
CA SER A 9 8.17 23.27 -3.55
C SER A 9 7.08 24.25 -4.00
N THR A 10 5.84 23.98 -3.58
CA THR A 10 4.68 24.82 -3.86
C THR A 10 4.47 25.93 -2.82
N GLY A 11 5.23 25.94 -1.72
CA GLY A 11 5.16 26.96 -0.67
C GLY A 11 6.06 26.63 0.53
N PRO A 12 6.13 27.52 1.54
CA PRO A 12 6.89 27.27 2.76
C PRO A 12 6.35 26.01 3.48
N HIS A 13 7.24 25.05 3.75
CA HIS A 13 6.89 23.83 4.47
C HIS A 13 8.06 23.35 5.33
N LEU A 14 7.76 22.49 6.29
CA LEU A 14 8.73 21.75 7.07
C LEU A 14 8.87 20.36 6.43
N HIS A 15 10.05 20.05 5.95
CA HIS A 15 10.40 18.69 5.57
C HIS A 15 11.02 17.99 6.78
N LEU A 16 10.39 16.91 7.22
CA LEU A 16 10.86 16.10 8.35
C LEU A 16 11.06 14.66 7.88
N GLU A 17 12.25 14.14 8.09
CA GLU A 17 12.61 12.76 7.78
C GLU A 17 13.03 12.04 9.05
N VAL A 18 12.63 10.77 9.20
CA VAL A 18 13.15 9.86 10.21
C VAL A 18 13.85 8.72 9.50
N LEU A 19 15.14 8.52 9.82
CA LEU A 19 15.93 7.40 9.32
C LEU A 19 16.28 6.48 10.49
N VAL A 20 16.01 5.20 10.33
CA VAL A 20 16.46 4.15 11.24
C VAL A 20 17.24 3.14 10.41
N ASP A 21 18.51 2.93 10.74
CA ASP A 21 19.44 2.05 10.01
C ASP A 21 19.50 2.33 8.50
N GLY A 22 19.38 3.63 8.11
CA GLY A 22 19.38 4.07 6.74
C GLY A 22 18.05 3.91 5.99
N GLN A 23 17.00 3.50 6.67
CA GLN A 23 15.64 3.40 6.13
C GLN A 23 14.81 4.62 6.53
N TYR A 24 14.07 5.17 5.55
CA TYR A 24 13.12 6.24 5.80
C TYR A 24 11.87 5.69 6.47
N LEU A 25 11.48 6.30 7.59
CA LEU A 25 10.23 6.04 8.27
C LEU A 25 9.36 7.30 8.27
N ASN A 26 8.05 7.13 8.30
CA ASN A 26 7.15 8.27 8.34
C ASN A 26 7.32 9.04 9.67
N PRO A 27 7.78 10.30 9.62
CA PRO A 27 8.03 11.10 10.82
C PRO A 27 6.80 11.32 11.70
N LEU A 28 5.59 11.27 11.14
CA LEU A 28 4.35 11.50 11.88
C LEU A 28 4.07 10.45 12.96
N TYR A 29 4.70 9.28 12.87
CA TYR A 29 4.62 8.26 13.93
C TYR A 29 5.55 8.55 15.11
N PHE A 30 6.54 9.43 14.93
CA PHE A 30 7.55 9.74 15.92
C PHE A 30 7.46 11.18 16.45
N ALA A 31 6.76 12.05 15.72
CA ALA A 31 6.59 13.44 16.09
C ALA A 31 5.16 13.67 16.60
N ASP A 32 5.03 14.11 17.86
CA ASP A 32 3.78 14.68 18.35
C ASP A 32 3.65 16.09 17.77
N THR A 33 2.86 16.24 16.71
CA THR A 33 2.62 17.53 16.05
C THR A 33 1.54 18.34 16.76
N GLY A 34 0.83 17.76 17.75
CA GLY A 34 -0.27 18.40 18.46
C GLY A 34 -1.51 18.67 17.61
N ASP A 35 -1.41 18.51 16.28
CA ASP A 35 -2.49 18.72 15.32
C ASP A 35 -3.01 17.38 14.81
N THR A 36 -4.23 17.06 15.19
CA THR A 36 -4.93 15.83 14.75
C THR A 36 -5.95 16.12 13.64
N SER A 37 -6.11 17.38 13.21
CA SER A 37 -7.21 17.80 12.32
C SER A 37 -7.00 17.42 10.86
N GLU A 38 -5.77 17.15 10.41
CA GLU A 38 -5.45 16.78 9.02
C GLU A 38 -4.89 15.34 8.88
N ARG A 39 -4.90 14.58 9.94
CA ARG A 39 -4.57 13.15 9.84
C ARG A 39 -5.76 12.45 9.18
N HIS A 40 -5.73 12.29 7.88
CA HIS A 40 -6.48 11.25 7.21
C HIS A 40 -5.85 9.89 7.58
N LEU A 41 -5.94 9.57 8.86
CA LEU A 41 -5.73 8.20 9.31
C LEU A 41 -6.88 7.42 8.68
N PRO A 42 -6.61 6.35 7.91
CA PRO A 42 -7.70 5.50 7.45
C PRO A 42 -8.54 5.11 8.67
N GLU A 43 -9.86 5.28 8.58
CA GLU A 43 -10.76 4.87 9.67
C GLU A 43 -10.57 3.38 9.92
N VAL A 44 -9.98 3.05 11.08
CA VAL A 44 -9.92 1.67 11.56
C VAL A 44 -11.35 1.26 11.85
N GLY A 45 -11.85 0.27 11.15
CA GLY A 45 -13.13 -0.33 11.45
C GLY A 45 -13.19 -0.67 12.94
N SER A 46 -14.28 -0.30 13.59
CA SER A 46 -14.49 -0.43 15.03
C SER A 46 -14.26 -1.86 15.51
N GLY A 47 -13.11 -2.13 16.10
CA GLY A 47 -12.80 -3.44 16.67
C GLY A 47 -11.35 -3.70 17.05
N GLY A 48 -10.40 -2.86 16.67
CA GLY A 48 -8.99 -3.07 17.00
C GLY A 48 -8.32 -1.79 17.49
N THR A 49 -7.51 -1.89 18.51
CA THR A 49 -6.60 -0.85 18.99
C THR A 49 -5.58 -0.53 17.90
N GLY A 50 -5.90 0.40 17.06
CA GLY A 50 -5.22 1.22 16.08
C GLY A 50 -3.74 1.01 15.79
N ASN A 51 -3.31 -0.17 15.36
CA ASN A 51 -1.99 -0.32 14.77
C ASN A 51 -2.13 -0.75 13.30
N TYR A 52 -1.98 0.19 12.36
CA TYR A 52 -2.01 -0.06 10.90
C TYR A 52 -0.92 -1.01 10.43
N PHE A 53 0.01 -1.36 11.31
CA PHE A 53 1.13 -2.24 11.05
C PHE A 53 0.95 -3.64 11.63
N ASP A 54 -0.19 -3.88 12.31
CA ASP A 54 -0.45 -5.10 13.06
C ASP A 54 -1.87 -5.59 12.73
N TYR A 55 -2.00 -6.26 11.61
CA TYR A 55 -3.24 -6.90 11.20
C TYR A 55 -3.08 -8.42 11.30
N ASP A 56 -3.95 -9.04 12.09
CA ASP A 56 -4.01 -10.50 12.20
C ASP A 56 -4.60 -11.12 10.92
N ILE A 57 -3.73 -11.51 10.00
CA ILE A 57 -4.15 -12.22 8.79
C ILE A 57 -4.80 -13.54 9.22
N PRO A 58 -5.99 -13.88 8.67
CA PRO A 58 -6.64 -15.14 8.98
C PRO A 58 -5.69 -16.33 8.76
N PRO A 59 -5.47 -17.20 9.77
CA PRO A 59 -4.51 -18.31 9.65
C PRO A 59 -4.79 -19.25 8.49
N GLU A 60 -6.08 -19.43 8.14
CA GLU A 60 -6.49 -20.23 6.99
C GLU A 60 -6.05 -19.64 5.65
N ALA A 61 -5.90 -18.31 5.57
CA ALA A 61 -5.37 -17.66 4.37
C ALA A 61 -3.88 -17.95 4.18
N LEU A 62 -3.12 -18.01 5.27
CA LEU A 62 -1.69 -18.33 5.24
C LEU A 62 -1.40 -19.81 4.91
N ALA A 63 -2.41 -20.66 4.82
CA ALA A 63 -2.27 -22.02 4.29
C ALA A 63 -2.05 -22.02 2.76
N ASP A 64 -2.38 -20.94 2.05
CA ASP A 64 -1.97 -20.75 0.66
C ASP A 64 -0.51 -20.29 0.62
N GLU A 65 0.38 -21.17 0.14
CA GLU A 65 1.83 -20.93 0.13
C GLU A 65 2.24 -19.70 -0.69
N GLN A 66 1.53 -19.42 -1.78
CA GLN A 66 1.82 -18.24 -2.61
C GLN A 66 1.45 -16.95 -1.85
N PHE A 67 0.29 -16.94 -1.22
CA PHE A 67 -0.12 -15.80 -0.41
C PHE A 67 0.79 -15.61 0.81
N ALA A 68 1.14 -16.68 1.52
CA ALA A 68 2.07 -16.62 2.65
C ALA A 68 3.44 -16.04 2.23
N ALA A 69 3.97 -16.47 1.07
CA ALA A 69 5.21 -15.94 0.52
C ALA A 69 5.10 -14.45 0.15
N MET A 70 3.96 -14.03 -0.46
CA MET A 70 3.70 -12.61 -0.75
C MET A 70 3.69 -11.79 0.52
N MET A 71 3.02 -12.25 1.59
CA MET A 71 2.92 -11.51 2.84
C MET A 71 4.26 -11.43 3.56
N ALA A 72 5.03 -12.53 3.58
CA ALA A 72 6.38 -12.54 4.13
C ALA A 72 7.32 -11.53 3.46
N GLU A 73 7.11 -11.22 2.18
CA GLU A 73 7.84 -10.14 1.49
C GLU A 73 7.21 -8.77 1.77
N ALA A 74 5.89 -8.67 1.66
CA ALA A 74 5.16 -7.40 1.76
C ALA A 74 5.36 -6.70 3.10
N GLU A 75 5.28 -7.44 4.20
CA GLU A 75 5.36 -6.90 5.57
C GLU A 75 6.72 -6.32 5.95
N LYS A 76 7.79 -6.68 5.23
CA LYS A 76 9.14 -6.10 5.45
C LYS A 76 9.17 -4.58 5.27
N TYR A 77 8.22 -4.04 4.54
CA TYR A 77 8.19 -2.63 4.14
C TYR A 77 7.09 -1.82 4.84
N LEU A 78 6.40 -2.40 5.82
CA LEU A 78 5.44 -1.65 6.64
C LEU A 78 6.09 -0.39 7.22
N GLY A 79 5.40 0.73 7.09
CA GLY A 79 5.90 2.03 7.55
C GLY A 79 6.74 2.80 6.52
N TYR A 80 7.11 2.22 5.38
CA TYR A 80 7.83 2.95 4.34
C TYR A 80 6.95 4.06 3.76
N PRO A 81 7.49 5.28 3.55
CA PRO A 81 6.73 6.40 2.99
C PRO A 81 6.38 6.16 1.52
N TYR A 82 5.31 6.80 1.06
CA TYR A 82 4.99 6.85 -0.37
C TYR A 82 5.97 7.75 -1.11
N VAL A 83 6.56 7.23 -2.20
CA VAL A 83 7.42 8.01 -3.09
C VAL A 83 6.96 7.76 -4.53
N TRP A 84 6.47 8.80 -5.20
CA TRP A 84 6.02 8.70 -6.59
C TRP A 84 7.13 8.17 -7.51
N GLY A 85 6.83 7.09 -8.23
CA GLY A 85 7.79 6.41 -9.10
C GLY A 85 8.77 5.49 -8.36
N GLY A 86 8.74 5.45 -7.03
CA GLY A 86 9.55 4.55 -6.22
C GLY A 86 9.19 3.09 -6.47
N ALA A 87 10.20 2.21 -6.52
CA ALA A 87 9.99 0.81 -6.89
C ALA A 87 11.00 -0.16 -6.24
N SER A 88 11.72 0.27 -5.20
CA SER A 88 12.69 -0.57 -4.50
C SER A 88 12.86 -0.11 -3.05
N PRO A 89 13.39 -0.94 -2.15
CA PRO A 89 13.64 -0.54 -0.76
C PRO A 89 14.54 0.69 -0.63
N SER A 90 15.47 0.90 -1.58
CA SER A 90 16.40 2.04 -1.55
C SER A 90 15.76 3.36 -1.99
N THR A 91 14.64 3.32 -2.72
CA THR A 91 13.93 4.50 -3.22
C THR A 91 12.61 4.73 -2.52
N SER A 92 12.20 3.80 -1.63
CA SER A 92 10.82 3.59 -1.23
C SER A 92 9.93 3.27 -2.45
N PHE A 93 8.62 3.38 -2.33
CA PHE A 93 7.68 2.83 -3.28
C PHE A 93 6.53 3.80 -3.59
N ASP A 94 5.98 3.70 -4.80
CA ASP A 94 4.59 4.04 -5.06
C ASP A 94 3.70 2.77 -4.95
N CYS A 95 2.40 2.90 -5.13
CA CYS A 95 1.47 1.77 -4.98
C CYS A 95 1.82 0.58 -5.88
N SER A 96 2.04 0.83 -7.15
CA SER A 96 2.34 -0.20 -8.14
C SER A 96 3.79 -0.68 -8.08
N GLY A 97 4.72 0.20 -7.69
CA GLY A 97 6.11 -0.17 -7.43
C GLY A 97 6.24 -1.15 -6.27
N TYR A 98 5.49 -0.90 -5.19
CA TYR A 98 5.43 -1.80 -4.04
C TYR A 98 4.90 -3.19 -4.40
N VAL A 99 3.72 -3.24 -5.03
CA VAL A 99 3.13 -4.53 -5.44
C VAL A 99 4.02 -5.24 -6.45
N SER A 100 4.58 -4.53 -7.46
CA SER A 100 5.53 -5.12 -8.40
C SER A 100 6.76 -5.68 -7.69
N TRP A 101 7.30 -4.98 -6.70
CA TRP A 101 8.44 -5.47 -5.92
C TRP A 101 8.07 -6.73 -5.17
N VAL A 102 6.97 -6.76 -4.45
CA VAL A 102 6.53 -7.93 -3.66
C VAL A 102 6.40 -9.15 -4.55
N ILE A 103 5.65 -9.08 -5.66
CA ILE A 103 5.41 -10.23 -6.53
C ILE A 103 6.68 -10.74 -7.22
N ASN A 104 7.63 -9.85 -7.55
CA ASN A 104 8.89 -10.25 -8.17
C ASN A 104 9.91 -10.82 -7.18
N ASN A 105 9.77 -10.56 -5.86
CA ASN A 105 10.76 -10.92 -4.84
C ASN A 105 10.24 -11.90 -3.78
N CYS A 106 8.95 -12.26 -3.77
CA CYS A 106 8.36 -13.18 -2.80
C CYS A 106 8.78 -14.65 -2.97
N GLY A 107 9.51 -14.99 -4.04
CA GLY A 107 10.04 -16.35 -4.24
C GLY A 107 9.07 -17.34 -4.90
N VAL A 108 7.86 -16.92 -5.27
CA VAL A 108 6.87 -17.76 -5.98
C VAL A 108 7.30 -18.05 -7.43
N GLY A 109 8.18 -17.21 -7.98
CA GLY A 109 8.70 -17.38 -9.34
C GLY A 109 8.09 -16.43 -10.37
N TRP A 110 7.19 -15.54 -9.97
CA TRP A 110 6.72 -14.47 -10.85
C TRP A 110 7.84 -13.48 -11.18
N ASN A 111 7.85 -13.01 -12.41
CA ASN A 111 8.82 -12.02 -12.86
C ASN A 111 8.19 -11.11 -13.94
N PHE A 112 7.35 -10.18 -13.52
CA PHE A 112 6.68 -9.23 -14.41
C PHE A 112 7.45 -7.90 -14.56
N GLY A 113 8.52 -7.71 -13.79
CA GLY A 113 9.23 -6.43 -13.71
C GLY A 113 8.39 -5.36 -13.01
N ARG A 114 8.79 -4.10 -13.20
CA ARG A 114 8.06 -2.95 -12.65
C ARG A 114 6.92 -2.56 -13.58
N LEU A 115 5.68 -2.71 -13.12
CA LEU A 115 4.47 -2.35 -13.84
C LEU A 115 3.74 -1.19 -13.16
N THR A 116 2.94 -0.45 -13.90
CA THR A 116 1.94 0.48 -13.35
C THR A 116 0.75 -0.29 -12.77
N ALA A 117 -0.16 0.38 -12.04
CA ALA A 117 -1.37 -0.28 -11.54
C ALA A 117 -2.19 -0.90 -12.69
N ASP A 118 -2.35 -0.18 -13.79
CA ASP A 118 -3.04 -0.68 -14.98
C ASP A 118 -2.27 -1.82 -15.68
N GLY A 119 -0.94 -1.75 -15.69
CA GLY A 119 -0.09 -2.83 -16.19
C GLY A 119 -0.18 -4.11 -15.33
N LEU A 120 -0.27 -3.98 -14.01
CA LEU A 120 -0.53 -5.11 -13.11
C LEU A 120 -1.91 -5.71 -13.34
N LEU A 121 -2.93 -4.88 -13.58
CA LEU A 121 -4.26 -5.37 -13.95
C LEU A 121 -4.21 -6.18 -15.25
N GLY A 122 -3.41 -5.74 -16.22
CA GLY A 122 -3.26 -6.41 -17.51
C GLY A 122 -2.62 -7.80 -17.46
N VAL A 123 -1.89 -8.14 -16.39
CA VAL A 123 -1.31 -9.50 -16.20
C VAL A 123 -2.17 -10.40 -15.30
N CYS A 124 -3.24 -9.86 -14.73
CA CYS A 124 -4.17 -10.60 -13.88
C CYS A 124 -5.35 -11.16 -14.66
N THR A 125 -5.90 -12.28 -14.19
CA THR A 125 -7.25 -12.72 -14.55
C THR A 125 -8.27 -11.99 -13.69
N PRO A 126 -9.28 -11.31 -14.27
CA PRO A 126 -10.33 -10.63 -13.49
C PRO A 126 -11.06 -11.58 -12.54
N VAL A 127 -11.35 -11.12 -11.34
CA VAL A 127 -12.07 -11.88 -10.29
C VAL A 127 -13.24 -11.06 -9.80
N SER A 128 -14.41 -11.71 -9.63
CA SER A 128 -15.56 -11.04 -9.03
C SER A 128 -15.31 -10.75 -7.54
N SER A 129 -15.98 -9.74 -6.98
CA SER A 129 -15.87 -9.45 -5.53
C SER A 129 -16.34 -10.62 -4.66
N ALA A 130 -17.23 -11.46 -5.16
CA ALA A 130 -17.72 -12.65 -4.44
C ALA A 130 -16.69 -13.79 -4.41
N ASP A 131 -15.79 -13.85 -5.40
CA ASP A 131 -14.78 -14.89 -5.55
C ASP A 131 -13.38 -14.43 -5.13
N ALA A 132 -13.25 -13.17 -4.68
CA ALA A 132 -11.99 -12.59 -4.25
C ALA A 132 -11.49 -13.30 -2.99
N LYS A 133 -10.21 -13.67 -2.99
CA LYS A 133 -9.53 -14.34 -1.89
C LYS A 133 -8.22 -13.65 -1.53
N PRO A 134 -7.67 -13.86 -0.33
CA PRO A 134 -6.34 -13.40 0.03
C PRO A 134 -5.30 -13.75 -1.04
N GLY A 135 -4.44 -12.78 -1.40
CA GLY A 135 -3.48 -12.88 -2.48
C GLY A 135 -3.95 -12.32 -3.83
N ASP A 136 -5.24 -12.12 -4.03
CA ASP A 136 -5.71 -11.37 -5.19
C ASP A 136 -5.28 -9.91 -5.08
N LEU A 137 -4.97 -9.27 -6.21
CA LEU A 137 -4.73 -7.84 -6.25
C LEU A 137 -6.07 -7.10 -6.28
N ILE A 138 -6.16 -6.01 -5.56
CA ILE A 138 -7.32 -5.12 -5.58
C ILE A 138 -6.93 -3.82 -6.28
N PHE A 139 -7.75 -3.38 -7.21
CA PHE A 139 -7.51 -2.21 -8.04
C PHE A 139 -8.55 -1.13 -7.81
N PHE A 140 -8.10 0.12 -7.86
CA PHE A 140 -8.92 1.30 -7.73
C PHE A 140 -8.67 2.23 -8.91
N GLN A 141 -9.68 3.06 -9.25
CA GLN A 141 -9.62 4.05 -10.32
C GLN A 141 -9.94 5.45 -9.79
N GLY A 142 -9.49 6.48 -10.50
CA GLY A 142 -9.81 7.86 -10.15
C GLY A 142 -9.20 8.37 -8.85
N THR A 143 -8.22 7.68 -8.26
CA THR A 143 -7.47 8.17 -7.10
C THR A 143 -6.54 9.33 -7.48
N TYR A 144 -6.19 9.44 -8.73
CA TYR A 144 -5.59 10.61 -9.38
C TYR A 144 -6.00 10.64 -10.86
N ASN A 145 -5.71 11.72 -11.57
CA ASN A 145 -6.13 11.92 -12.95
C ASN A 145 -5.33 11.02 -13.92
N THR A 146 -5.85 9.82 -14.15
CA THR A 146 -5.36 8.85 -15.14
C THR A 146 -6.52 7.97 -15.62
N SER A 147 -6.38 7.34 -16.78
CA SER A 147 -7.28 6.30 -17.23
C SER A 147 -6.93 4.95 -16.65
N GLY A 148 -7.91 4.05 -16.49
CA GLY A 148 -7.71 2.71 -15.98
C GLY A 148 -7.43 2.66 -14.48
N ALA A 149 -6.72 1.63 -14.04
CA ALA A 149 -6.36 1.48 -12.64
C ALA A 149 -5.32 2.53 -12.21
N SER A 150 -5.66 3.30 -11.19
CA SER A 150 -4.83 4.37 -10.62
C SER A 150 -4.17 3.99 -9.31
N HIS A 151 -4.65 2.96 -8.63
CA HIS A 151 -4.07 2.44 -7.38
C HIS A 151 -4.25 0.93 -7.30
N VAL A 152 -3.37 0.27 -6.54
CA VAL A 152 -3.36 -1.18 -6.36
C VAL A 152 -2.89 -1.54 -4.95
N GLY A 153 -3.47 -2.60 -4.40
CA GLY A 153 -3.03 -3.25 -3.16
C GLY A 153 -3.13 -4.76 -3.28
N ILE A 154 -2.68 -5.47 -2.25
CA ILE A 154 -2.84 -6.92 -2.09
C ILE A 154 -3.99 -7.15 -1.12
N TYR A 155 -5.03 -7.85 -1.55
CA TYR A 155 -6.14 -8.21 -0.69
C TYR A 155 -5.71 -9.28 0.32
N VAL A 156 -6.00 -9.06 1.59
CA VAL A 156 -5.58 -9.95 2.68
C VAL A 156 -6.75 -10.63 3.40
N GLY A 157 -7.96 -10.49 2.84
CA GLY A 157 -9.19 -11.06 3.42
C GLY A 157 -9.92 -10.09 4.34
N ASN A 158 -11.14 -10.45 4.73
CA ASN A 158 -11.99 -9.72 5.70
C ASN A 158 -12.18 -8.23 5.39
N GLY A 159 -12.19 -7.86 4.10
CA GLY A 159 -12.31 -6.46 3.70
C GLY A 159 -11.06 -5.61 3.98
N MET A 160 -9.89 -6.24 4.07
CA MET A 160 -8.61 -5.57 4.30
C MET A 160 -7.67 -5.78 3.12
N MET A 161 -6.79 -4.81 2.90
CA MET A 161 -5.67 -4.90 1.97
C MET A 161 -4.38 -4.40 2.64
N ILE A 162 -3.23 -4.83 2.14
CA ILE A 162 -1.95 -4.15 2.36
C ILE A 162 -1.59 -3.40 1.09
N HIS A 163 -1.20 -2.14 1.22
CA HIS A 163 -0.90 -1.28 0.09
C HIS A 163 0.15 -0.23 0.42
N CYS A 164 0.76 0.35 -0.61
CA CYS A 164 1.55 1.56 -0.43
C CYS A 164 0.60 2.77 -0.48
N GLY A 165 0.09 3.13 0.70
CA GLY A 165 -0.44 4.44 0.99
C GLY A 165 0.72 5.36 1.45
N ASP A 166 0.45 6.28 2.34
CA ASP A 166 1.50 7.05 3.00
C ASP A 166 1.28 6.98 4.52
N PRO A 167 1.90 5.97 5.13
CA PRO A 167 2.89 4.99 4.69
C PRO A 167 2.28 3.67 4.13
N ILE A 168 3.17 2.69 3.77
CA ILE A 168 2.76 1.31 3.54
C ILE A 168 2.13 0.77 4.83
N SER A 169 0.89 0.29 4.70
CA SER A 169 0.08 -0.14 5.85
C SER A 169 -1.07 -1.04 5.41
N TYR A 170 -1.74 -1.64 6.37
CA TYR A 170 -3.04 -2.25 6.14
C TYR A 170 -4.14 -1.20 6.06
N ALA A 171 -5.16 -1.43 5.26
CA ALA A 171 -6.30 -0.53 5.09
C ALA A 171 -7.61 -1.30 4.92
N ASN A 172 -8.68 -0.75 5.52
CA ASN A 172 -10.04 -1.29 5.36
C ASN A 172 -10.63 -0.78 4.03
N ILE A 173 -10.89 -1.71 3.10
CA ILE A 173 -11.44 -1.39 1.78
C ILE A 173 -12.92 -1.02 1.82
N ASN A 174 -13.63 -1.23 2.94
CA ASN A 174 -15.06 -0.93 3.08
C ASN A 174 -15.32 0.53 3.48
N THR A 175 -14.29 1.37 3.60
CA THR A 175 -14.47 2.81 3.79
C THR A 175 -15.13 3.45 2.57
N SER A 176 -15.81 4.57 2.76
CA SER A 176 -16.47 5.30 1.66
C SER A 176 -15.50 5.68 0.54
N TYR A 177 -14.27 6.09 0.91
CA TYR A 177 -13.23 6.43 -0.07
C TYR A 177 -12.88 5.25 -0.98
N TRP A 178 -12.52 4.11 -0.41
CA TRP A 178 -12.14 2.94 -1.20
C TRP A 178 -13.29 2.38 -2.00
N GLN A 179 -14.51 2.39 -1.45
CA GLN A 179 -15.70 1.93 -2.17
C GLN A 179 -16.05 2.82 -3.37
N GLN A 180 -15.86 4.14 -3.28
CA GLN A 180 -16.08 5.07 -4.40
C GLN A 180 -15.05 4.88 -5.53
N HIS A 181 -13.84 4.45 -5.19
CA HIS A 181 -12.74 4.26 -6.13
C HIS A 181 -12.54 2.81 -6.56
N PHE A 182 -13.29 1.88 -5.98
CA PHE A 182 -13.15 0.46 -6.32
C PHE A 182 -13.35 0.21 -7.81
N TYR A 183 -12.45 -0.56 -8.40
CA TYR A 183 -12.49 -0.91 -9.81
C TYR A 183 -12.74 -2.41 -10.02
N THR A 184 -11.81 -3.26 -9.57
CA THR A 184 -11.93 -4.70 -9.71
C THR A 184 -10.92 -5.44 -8.83
N PHE A 185 -11.09 -6.76 -8.73
CA PHE A 185 -10.03 -7.66 -8.29
C PHE A 185 -9.39 -8.36 -9.49
N GLY A 186 -8.13 -8.78 -9.31
CA GLY A 186 -7.40 -9.56 -10.29
C GLY A 186 -6.50 -10.60 -9.65
N ARG A 187 -6.50 -11.80 -10.19
CA ARG A 187 -5.69 -12.92 -9.71
C ARG A 187 -4.46 -13.08 -10.58
N LEU A 188 -3.31 -13.19 -9.94
CA LEU A 188 -2.05 -13.54 -10.61
C LEU A 188 -2.12 -15.00 -11.12
N PRO A 189 -1.39 -15.34 -12.21
CA PRO A 189 -1.38 -16.67 -12.80
C PRO A 189 -0.68 -17.71 -11.88
#